data_547f2c48771aa08e34645d37642a076e
#
_entry.id   547f2c48771aa08e34645d37642a076e
#
_cell.length_a   1.000
_cell.length_b   1.000
_cell.length_c   1.000
_cell.angle_alpha   90.00
_cell.angle_beta   90.00
_cell.angle_gamma   90.00
#
_symmetry.space_group_name_H-M   'P 1'
#
loop_
_entity.id
_entity.type
_entity.pdbx_description
1 polymer ?
#
loop_
_entity_poly.entity_id
_entity_poly.type
_entity_poly.pdbx_seq_one_letter_code
_entity_poly.pdbx_strand_id
1 'polypeptide(L)'
;MRIYKLSITNNYAYLVEENAELINKHRCYFRSSFKTDEKIFLKIADNDDSPVGDYAEVYIPVFSKKSLDCLLPLISSEVHYIEWSLGQTPMYGIQVPSINNCIDWSHSVFNSITPHLIVFKQYAFVETELKDKNIFKIENNPFVYVSQRFVDIVKKNNLTNFGFELVYDGNE
;
A
#
# COMPACT_ATOMS: atom_id res chain seq x y z
N MET A 1 6.91 14.77 12.40
CA MET A 1 6.91 13.55 11.52
C MET A 1 5.88 13.75 10.42
N ARG A 2 6.16 13.27 9.17
CA ARG A 2 5.17 13.35 8.07
C ARG A 2 4.72 11.96 7.66
N ILE A 3 3.39 11.80 7.52
CA ILE A 3 2.74 10.55 7.07
C ILE A 3 1.90 10.85 5.84
N TYR A 4 2.01 9.99 4.85
CA TYR A 4 1.30 10.08 3.59
C TYR A 4 0.43 8.84 3.38
N LYS A 5 -0.78 9.04 2.86
CA LYS A 5 -1.59 7.97 2.31
C LYS A 5 -1.06 7.64 0.92
N LEU A 6 -0.78 6.36 0.67
CA LEU A 6 -0.32 5.85 -0.62
C LEU A 6 -1.53 5.61 -1.55
N SER A 7 -1.37 5.96 -2.81
CA SER A 7 -2.36 5.73 -3.86
C SER A 7 -1.69 5.55 -5.22
N ILE A 8 -2.43 5.10 -6.21
CA ILE A 8 -2.01 5.14 -7.62
C ILE A 8 -2.24 6.53 -8.21
N THR A 9 -1.51 6.84 -9.27
CA THR A 9 -1.82 7.99 -10.16
C THR A 9 -2.64 7.49 -11.36
N ASN A 10 -3.40 8.38 -12.02
CA ASN A 10 -4.31 7.98 -13.12
C ASN A 10 -3.64 7.91 -14.50
N ASN A 11 -2.30 7.87 -14.57
CA ASN A 11 -1.55 7.94 -15.81
C ASN A 11 -0.97 6.59 -16.28
N TYR A 12 -1.32 5.51 -15.58
CA TYR A 12 -0.74 4.17 -15.79
C TYR A 12 -1.83 3.11 -15.80
N ALA A 13 -1.52 1.98 -16.44
CA ALA A 13 -2.44 0.87 -16.59
C ALA A 13 -2.95 0.33 -15.24
N TYR A 14 -4.22 0.06 -15.19
CA TYR A 14 -4.82 -0.68 -14.08
C TYR A 14 -4.52 -2.17 -14.22
N LEU A 15 -3.96 -2.75 -13.17
CA LEU A 15 -3.72 -4.19 -13.10
C LEU A 15 -4.87 -4.88 -12.37
N VAL A 16 -5.25 -6.03 -12.86
CA VAL A 16 -6.28 -6.89 -12.26
C VAL A 16 -5.76 -8.32 -12.20
N GLU A 17 -6.34 -9.12 -11.34
CA GLU A 17 -6.08 -10.54 -11.29
C GLU A 17 -6.61 -11.23 -12.55
N GLU A 18 -5.80 -12.12 -13.16
CA GLU A 18 -6.17 -12.81 -14.40
C GLU A 18 -7.33 -13.81 -14.17
N ASN A 19 -7.36 -14.47 -13.03
CA ASN A 19 -8.40 -15.42 -12.66
C ASN A 19 -9.38 -14.83 -11.63
N ALA A 20 -10.51 -14.33 -12.11
CA ALA A 20 -11.55 -13.71 -11.29
C ALA A 20 -12.16 -14.63 -10.21
N GLU A 21 -12.07 -15.95 -10.34
CA GLU A 21 -12.58 -16.89 -9.32
C GLU A 21 -11.74 -16.85 -8.03
N LEU A 22 -10.48 -16.48 -8.13
CA LEU A 22 -9.59 -16.32 -6.98
C LEU A 22 -9.83 -15.03 -6.19
N ILE A 23 -10.52 -14.04 -6.79
CA ILE A 23 -10.78 -12.72 -6.19
C ILE A 23 -11.38 -12.82 -4.78
N ASN A 24 -12.40 -13.64 -4.60
CA ASN A 24 -13.10 -13.74 -3.30
C ASN A 24 -12.23 -14.43 -2.24
N LYS A 25 -11.42 -15.40 -2.64
CA LYS A 25 -10.48 -16.09 -1.77
C LYS A 25 -9.39 -15.14 -1.30
N HIS A 26 -8.78 -14.40 -2.23
CA HIS A 26 -7.66 -13.50 -1.94
C HIS A 26 -8.07 -12.23 -1.18
N ARG A 27 -9.27 -11.69 -1.41
CA ARG A 27 -9.77 -10.50 -0.66
C ARG A 27 -9.73 -10.69 0.85
N CYS A 28 -10.04 -11.87 1.35
CA CYS A 28 -10.02 -12.15 2.78
C CYS A 28 -8.59 -12.19 3.33
N TYR A 29 -7.66 -12.80 2.58
CA TYR A 29 -6.26 -12.93 3.00
C TYR A 29 -5.54 -11.58 3.05
N PHE A 30 -5.79 -10.70 2.08
CA PHE A 30 -5.08 -9.42 1.97
C PHE A 30 -5.61 -8.31 2.86
N ARG A 31 -6.84 -8.45 3.37
CA ARG A 31 -7.40 -7.54 4.38
C ARG A 31 -6.94 -7.85 5.80
N SER A 32 -6.56 -9.09 6.06
CA SER A 32 -5.98 -9.51 7.33
C SER A 32 -4.46 -9.38 7.28
N SER A 33 -3.82 -9.35 8.45
CA SER A 33 -2.35 -9.43 8.60
C SER A 33 -1.81 -10.84 8.28
N PHE A 34 -2.56 -11.66 7.57
CA PHE A 34 -2.21 -13.03 7.24
C PHE A 34 -1.17 -13.05 6.13
N LYS A 35 -0.02 -13.68 6.40
CA LYS A 35 0.99 -13.95 5.37
C LYS A 35 0.54 -15.12 4.52
N THR A 36 0.60 -14.95 3.19
CA THR A 36 0.37 -16.03 2.22
C THR A 36 1.49 -16.02 1.21
N ASP A 37 1.89 -17.19 0.73
CA ASP A 37 2.87 -17.37 -0.35
C ASP A 37 2.16 -17.65 -1.69
N GLU A 38 0.87 -17.40 -1.78
CA GLU A 38 0.07 -17.69 -2.97
C GLU A 38 0.43 -16.75 -4.12
N LYS A 39 0.88 -17.31 -5.24
CA LYS A 39 1.25 -16.56 -6.43
C LYS A 39 0.00 -16.14 -7.21
N ILE A 40 -0.06 -14.87 -7.61
CA ILE A 40 -1.14 -14.32 -8.43
C ILE A 40 -0.59 -13.97 -9.82
N PHE A 41 -1.40 -14.29 -10.84
CA PHE A 41 -1.18 -13.88 -12.22
C PHE A 41 -2.02 -12.63 -12.49
N LEU A 42 -1.35 -11.59 -12.98
CA LEU A 42 -1.93 -10.30 -13.27
C LEU A 42 -2.12 -10.12 -14.78
N LYS A 43 -3.12 -9.34 -15.15
CA LYS A 43 -3.29 -8.78 -16.50
C LYS A 43 -3.58 -7.29 -16.42
N ILE A 44 -3.37 -6.59 -17.53
CA ILE A 44 -3.85 -5.22 -17.70
C ILE A 44 -5.38 -5.28 -17.86
N ALA A 45 -6.09 -4.34 -17.24
CA ALA A 45 -7.54 -4.24 -17.38
C ALA A 45 -7.94 -4.05 -18.85
N ASP A 46 -9.09 -4.60 -19.23
CA ASP A 46 -9.54 -4.58 -20.61
C ASP A 46 -9.70 -3.12 -21.12
N ASN A 47 -9.23 -2.86 -22.34
CA ASN A 47 -9.22 -1.55 -23.01
C ASN A 47 -8.32 -0.48 -22.34
N ASP A 48 -7.30 -0.87 -21.58
CA ASP A 48 -6.32 0.04 -21.01
C ASP A 48 -4.98 -0.12 -21.74
N ASP A 49 -4.66 0.85 -22.61
CA ASP A 49 -3.42 0.90 -23.40
C ASP A 49 -2.32 1.73 -22.71
N SER A 50 -2.54 2.15 -21.46
CA SER A 50 -1.58 2.93 -20.70
C SER A 50 -0.32 2.12 -20.36
N PRO A 51 0.84 2.75 -20.17
CA PRO A 51 2.05 2.06 -19.76
C PRO A 51 1.89 1.49 -18.34
N VAL A 52 2.52 0.35 -18.09
CA VAL A 52 2.59 -0.23 -16.73
C VAL A 52 3.53 0.60 -15.86
N GLY A 53 3.04 1.02 -14.69
CA GLY A 53 3.83 1.77 -13.72
C GLY A 53 4.71 0.89 -12.82
N ASP A 54 5.57 1.53 -12.06
CA ASP A 54 6.39 0.88 -11.04
C ASP A 54 5.58 0.46 -9.79
N TYR A 55 4.37 1.01 -9.62
CA TYR A 55 3.42 0.72 -8.57
C TYR A 55 2.03 0.45 -9.14
N ALA A 56 1.35 -0.52 -8.58
CA ALA A 56 -0.07 -0.78 -8.80
C ALA A 56 -0.74 -1.17 -7.48
N GLU A 57 -2.06 -1.21 -7.46
CA GLU A 57 -2.85 -1.61 -6.31
C GLU A 57 -3.87 -2.67 -6.75
N VAL A 58 -3.63 -3.92 -6.31
CA VAL A 58 -4.50 -5.07 -6.57
C VAL A 58 -4.71 -5.79 -5.24
N TYR A 59 -5.70 -5.35 -4.45
CA TYR A 59 -5.96 -5.75 -3.05
C TYR A 59 -4.86 -5.32 -2.05
N ILE A 60 -3.61 -5.38 -2.46
CA ILE A 60 -2.42 -4.92 -1.75
C ILE A 60 -1.53 -4.11 -2.72
N PRO A 61 -0.55 -3.36 -2.21
CA PRO A 61 0.49 -2.77 -3.02
C PRO A 61 1.19 -3.80 -3.89
N VAL A 62 1.41 -3.49 -5.16
CA VAL A 62 2.15 -4.32 -6.12
C VAL A 62 3.30 -3.48 -6.68
N PHE A 63 4.52 -3.98 -6.53
CA PHE A 63 5.73 -3.30 -6.95
C PHE A 63 6.34 -3.96 -8.19
N SER A 64 6.89 -3.15 -9.11
CA SER A 64 7.83 -3.64 -10.10
C SER A 64 9.12 -4.12 -9.43
N LYS A 65 9.95 -4.88 -10.15
CA LYS A 65 11.30 -5.26 -9.65
C LYS A 65 12.12 -4.03 -9.29
N LYS A 66 12.06 -2.97 -10.09
CA LYS A 66 12.74 -1.70 -9.82
C LYS A 66 12.29 -1.06 -8.51
N SER A 67 10.98 -0.99 -8.27
CA SER A 67 10.43 -0.47 -7.02
C SER A 67 10.85 -1.31 -5.83
N LEU A 68 10.77 -2.63 -5.95
CA LEU A 68 11.17 -3.53 -4.86
C LEU A 68 12.64 -3.31 -4.51
N ASP A 69 13.54 -3.30 -5.49
CA ASP A 69 14.99 -3.14 -5.25
C ASP A 69 15.32 -1.79 -4.58
N CYS A 70 14.60 -0.72 -4.94
CA CYS A 70 14.81 0.60 -4.34
C CYS A 70 14.25 0.71 -2.91
N LEU A 71 13.09 0.11 -2.65
CA LEU A 71 12.34 0.30 -1.40
C LEU A 71 12.63 -0.78 -0.36
N LEU A 72 12.98 -2.00 -0.78
CA LEU A 72 13.22 -3.13 0.12
C LEU A 72 14.25 -2.84 1.22
N PRO A 73 15.38 -2.14 0.96
CA PRO A 73 16.33 -1.79 2.02
C PRO A 73 15.71 -0.96 3.16
N LEU A 74 14.65 -0.20 2.87
CA LEU A 74 13.94 0.61 3.85
C LEU A 74 12.86 -0.17 4.60
N ILE A 75 12.15 -1.09 3.91
CA ILE A 75 10.91 -1.72 4.43
C ILE A 75 11.02 -3.22 4.70
N SER A 76 12.19 -3.85 4.47
CA SER A 76 12.33 -5.32 4.53
C SER A 76 11.96 -5.94 5.88
N SER A 77 12.16 -5.22 6.98
CA SER A 77 11.77 -5.67 8.32
C SER A 77 10.28 -5.47 8.65
N GLU A 78 9.56 -4.74 7.79
CA GLU A 78 8.19 -4.30 8.04
C GLU A 78 7.17 -5.06 7.18
N VAL A 79 7.59 -5.66 6.06
CA VAL A 79 6.69 -6.27 5.09
C VAL A 79 7.07 -7.70 4.78
N HIS A 80 6.09 -8.46 4.30
CA HIS A 80 6.32 -9.69 3.56
C HIS A 80 5.96 -9.43 2.08
N TYR A 81 6.72 -9.99 1.14
CA TYR A 81 6.41 -9.87 -0.27
C TYR A 81 6.37 -11.23 -0.97
N ILE A 82 5.55 -11.31 -2.01
CA ILE A 82 5.33 -12.52 -2.78
C ILE A 82 5.57 -12.18 -4.25
N GLU A 83 6.27 -13.04 -4.96
CA GLU A 83 6.42 -12.89 -6.40
C GLU A 83 5.10 -13.25 -7.11
N TRP A 84 4.57 -12.27 -7.82
CA TRP A 84 3.46 -12.38 -8.75
C TRP A 84 3.98 -12.23 -10.17
N SER A 85 3.12 -12.31 -11.20
CA SER A 85 3.55 -12.10 -12.57
C SER A 85 2.50 -11.36 -13.40
N LEU A 86 2.98 -10.46 -14.25
CA LEU A 86 2.22 -9.83 -15.33
C LEU A 86 2.76 -10.40 -16.65
N GLY A 87 2.09 -11.44 -17.17
CA GLY A 87 2.68 -12.25 -18.24
C GLY A 87 4.02 -12.84 -17.80
N GLN A 88 5.11 -12.48 -18.52
CA GLN A 88 6.47 -12.91 -18.19
C GLN A 88 7.23 -11.94 -17.25
N THR A 89 6.63 -10.79 -16.94
CA THR A 89 7.27 -9.76 -16.10
C THR A 89 7.01 -10.07 -14.62
N PRO A 90 8.06 -10.21 -13.78
CA PRO A 90 7.88 -10.39 -12.35
C PRO A 90 7.35 -9.10 -11.71
N MET A 91 6.33 -9.27 -10.89
CA MET A 91 5.75 -8.25 -10.03
C MET A 91 5.78 -8.75 -8.59
N TYR A 92 5.60 -7.88 -7.62
CA TYR A 92 5.73 -8.25 -6.21
C TYR A 92 4.58 -7.70 -5.39
N GLY A 93 3.71 -8.58 -4.91
CA GLY A 93 2.65 -8.23 -3.96
C GLY A 93 3.24 -7.96 -2.57
N ILE A 94 2.98 -6.79 -2.00
CA ILE A 94 3.54 -6.35 -0.72
C ILE A 94 2.49 -6.46 0.38
N GLN A 95 2.68 -7.38 1.30
CA GLN A 95 1.82 -7.54 2.47
C GLN A 95 2.27 -6.60 3.57
N VAL A 96 1.47 -5.58 3.81
CA VAL A 96 1.74 -4.52 4.79
C VAL A 96 0.99 -4.83 6.08
N PRO A 97 1.67 -4.88 7.24
CA PRO A 97 1.03 -5.14 8.52
C PRO A 97 0.20 -3.95 8.99
N SER A 98 -0.84 -4.24 9.78
CA SER A 98 -1.57 -3.22 10.53
C SER A 98 -0.88 -2.94 11.87
N ILE A 99 -0.85 -1.66 12.27
CA ILE A 99 -0.38 -1.21 13.58
C ILE A 99 -1.59 -0.78 14.40
N ASN A 100 -1.82 -1.45 15.53
CA ASN A 100 -3.07 -1.30 16.27
C ASN A 100 -3.14 0.00 17.09
N ASN A 101 -2.02 0.45 17.67
CA ASN A 101 -2.00 1.57 18.62
C ASN A 101 -1.42 2.87 18.02
N CYS A 102 -1.39 2.99 16.69
CA CYS A 102 -0.79 4.14 16.02
C CYS A 102 -1.70 5.37 15.91
N ILE A 103 -2.97 5.25 16.25
CA ILE A 103 -3.97 6.34 16.17
C ILE A 103 -4.29 6.88 17.57
N ASP A 104 -4.20 8.18 17.72
CA ASP A 104 -4.80 8.90 18.85
C ASP A 104 -6.28 9.17 18.54
N TRP A 105 -7.13 8.28 19.06
CA TRP A 105 -8.58 8.33 18.83
C TRP A 105 -9.24 9.56 19.42
N SER A 106 -8.66 10.14 20.48
CA SER A 106 -9.21 11.31 21.16
C SER A 106 -9.04 12.61 20.37
N HIS A 107 -8.01 12.67 19.52
CA HIS A 107 -7.68 13.84 18.69
C HIS A 107 -7.95 13.61 17.20
N SER A 108 -8.35 12.41 16.80
CA SER A 108 -8.71 12.08 15.41
C SER A 108 -10.18 12.35 15.14
N VAL A 109 -10.51 12.78 13.92
CA VAL A 109 -11.90 12.93 13.45
C VAL A 109 -12.15 11.88 12.38
N PHE A 110 -13.13 11.01 12.59
CA PHE A 110 -13.42 9.90 11.69
C PHE A 110 -14.91 9.56 11.63
N ASN A 111 -15.30 8.85 10.59
CA ASN A 111 -16.60 8.20 10.43
C ASN A 111 -16.41 6.68 10.43
N SER A 112 -17.16 5.98 11.25
CA SER A 112 -17.30 4.52 11.14
C SER A 112 -18.41 4.22 10.14
N ILE A 113 -18.06 3.69 8.97
CA ILE A 113 -19.01 3.31 7.92
C ILE A 113 -19.61 1.94 8.25
N THR A 114 -18.78 1.03 8.73
CA THR A 114 -19.17 -0.28 9.28
C THR A 114 -18.25 -0.59 10.47
N PRO A 115 -18.53 -1.64 11.28
CA PRO A 115 -17.61 -2.06 12.35
C PRO A 115 -16.18 -2.36 11.89
N HIS A 116 -15.99 -2.61 10.57
CA HIS A 116 -14.72 -2.97 9.95
C HIS A 116 -14.22 -1.96 8.91
N LEU A 117 -14.83 -0.77 8.85
CA LEU A 117 -14.43 0.27 7.91
C LEU A 117 -14.51 1.65 8.55
N ILE A 118 -13.35 2.23 8.80
CA ILE A 118 -13.18 3.57 9.36
C ILE A 118 -12.59 4.48 8.28
N VAL A 119 -13.16 5.67 8.12
CA VAL A 119 -12.65 6.71 7.21
C VAL A 119 -12.35 7.96 8.03
N PHE A 120 -11.10 8.38 8.01
CA PHE A 120 -10.63 9.56 8.72
C PHE A 120 -10.90 10.83 7.90
N LYS A 121 -11.33 11.88 8.60
CA LYS A 121 -11.39 13.26 8.12
C LYS A 121 -10.18 14.06 8.57
N GLN A 122 -9.69 13.73 9.78
CA GLN A 122 -8.48 14.28 10.36
C GLN A 122 -7.75 13.18 11.12
N TYR A 123 -6.47 13.06 10.86
CA TYR A 123 -5.62 12.07 11.52
C TYR A 123 -4.88 12.71 12.69
N ALA A 124 -4.82 12.00 13.80
CA ALA A 124 -3.87 12.23 14.87
C ALA A 124 -3.15 10.91 15.15
N PHE A 125 -1.83 10.93 15.04
CA PHE A 125 -1.02 9.72 15.23
C PHE A 125 -0.27 9.76 16.55
N VAL A 126 -0.07 8.56 17.13
CA VAL A 126 0.84 8.35 18.25
C VAL A 126 2.25 8.19 17.67
N GLU A 127 3.01 9.30 17.61
CA GLU A 127 4.31 9.35 16.90
C GLU A 127 5.33 8.32 17.40
N THR A 128 5.31 7.99 18.70
CA THR A 128 6.21 6.99 19.29
C THR A 128 6.02 5.60 18.70
N GLU A 129 4.79 5.24 18.30
CA GLU A 129 4.47 3.96 17.69
C GLU A 129 4.91 3.87 16.22
N LEU A 130 5.15 5.03 15.59
CA LEU A 130 5.48 5.16 14.17
C LEU A 130 6.92 5.59 13.90
N LYS A 131 7.72 5.85 14.93
CA LYS A 131 9.07 6.44 14.82
C LYS A 131 9.97 5.75 13.78
N ASP A 132 9.92 4.42 13.73
CA ASP A 132 10.74 3.60 12.83
C ASP A 132 9.92 2.89 11.75
N LYS A 133 8.68 3.33 11.51
CA LYS A 133 7.80 2.74 10.50
C LYS A 133 7.84 3.53 9.21
N ASN A 134 8.04 2.81 8.11
CA ASN A 134 8.13 3.40 6.78
C ASN A 134 6.95 3.05 5.90
N ILE A 135 6.28 1.92 6.20
CA ILE A 135 5.06 1.49 5.51
C ILE A 135 4.17 0.72 6.51
N PHE A 136 2.90 1.07 6.59
CA PHE A 136 1.97 0.43 7.54
C PHE A 136 0.51 0.60 7.12
N LYS A 137 -0.37 -0.12 7.78
CA LYS A 137 -1.83 0.04 7.71
C LYS A 137 -2.37 0.39 9.09
N ILE A 138 -3.52 1.05 9.12
CA ILE A 138 -4.31 1.26 10.33
C ILE A 138 -5.39 0.18 10.38
N GLU A 139 -5.65 -0.38 11.55
CA GLU A 139 -6.70 -1.38 11.73
C GLU A 139 -8.06 -0.84 11.28
N ASN A 140 -8.83 -1.68 10.58
CA ASN A 140 -10.15 -1.32 10.03
C ASN A 140 -10.13 -0.15 9.03
N ASN A 141 -8.96 0.15 8.46
CA ASN A 141 -8.80 1.13 7.40
C ASN A 141 -8.15 0.46 6.16
N PRO A 142 -8.70 0.65 4.95
CA PRO A 142 -8.21 -0.07 3.76
C PRO A 142 -6.91 0.49 3.19
N PHE A 143 -6.52 1.68 3.60
CA PHE A 143 -5.40 2.40 3.00
C PHE A 143 -4.05 1.98 3.57
N VAL A 144 -3.02 2.17 2.76
CA VAL A 144 -1.61 2.04 3.15
C VAL A 144 -1.02 3.42 3.38
N TYR A 145 -0.22 3.53 4.42
CA TYR A 145 0.44 4.76 4.83
C TYR A 145 1.95 4.59 4.77
N VAL A 146 2.64 5.68 4.43
CA VAL A 146 4.10 5.68 4.26
C VAL A 146 4.73 6.91 4.90
N SER A 147 6.01 6.76 5.31
CA SER A 147 6.81 7.84 5.87
C SER A 147 7.34 8.79 4.80
N GLN A 148 7.85 9.95 5.22
CA GLN A 148 8.59 10.87 4.35
C GLN A 148 9.80 10.18 3.69
N ARG A 149 10.52 9.30 4.41
CA ARG A 149 11.66 8.57 3.86
C ARG A 149 11.28 7.68 2.67
N PHE A 150 10.12 7.03 2.74
CA PHE A 150 9.59 6.25 1.62
C PHE A 150 9.33 7.14 0.40
N VAL A 151 8.66 8.27 0.60
CA VAL A 151 8.37 9.26 -0.47
C VAL A 151 9.66 9.76 -1.11
N ASP A 152 10.70 10.04 -0.31
CA ASP A 152 11.99 10.54 -0.80
C ASP A 152 12.70 9.52 -1.68
N ILE A 153 12.66 8.23 -1.32
CA ILE A 153 13.23 7.15 -2.15
C ILE A 153 12.49 7.04 -3.48
N VAL A 154 11.17 7.07 -3.46
CA VAL A 154 10.35 7.02 -4.69
C VAL A 154 10.70 8.17 -5.62
N LYS A 155 10.76 9.40 -5.11
CA LYS A 155 11.11 10.60 -5.88
C LYS A 155 12.55 10.55 -6.41
N LYS A 156 13.51 10.18 -5.56
CA LYS A 156 14.94 10.10 -5.92
C LYS A 156 15.20 9.11 -7.06
N ASN A 157 14.44 8.00 -7.11
CA ASN A 157 14.61 6.96 -8.12
C ASN A 157 13.65 7.07 -9.30
N ASN A 158 12.87 8.17 -9.38
CA ASN A 158 11.87 8.39 -10.41
C ASN A 158 10.95 7.15 -10.60
N LEU A 159 10.47 6.58 -9.48
CA LEU A 159 9.53 5.48 -9.52
C LEU A 159 8.14 6.02 -9.90
N THR A 160 7.49 5.32 -10.81
CA THR A 160 6.26 5.77 -11.46
C THR A 160 5.01 5.21 -10.81
N ASN A 161 3.87 5.89 -11.01
CA ASN A 161 2.53 5.53 -10.51
C ASN A 161 2.34 5.60 -8.99
N PHE A 162 3.28 6.15 -8.24
CA PHE A 162 3.13 6.41 -6.81
C PHE A 162 2.46 7.77 -6.58
N GLY A 163 1.26 7.78 -6.01
CA GLY A 163 0.56 8.97 -5.53
C GLY A 163 0.69 9.09 -4.01
N PHE A 164 0.83 10.33 -3.50
CA PHE A 164 1.01 10.61 -2.09
C PHE A 164 0.10 11.75 -1.65
N GLU A 165 -0.78 11.49 -0.70
CA GLU A 165 -1.61 12.48 -0.02
C GLU A 165 -1.05 12.68 1.39
N LEU A 166 -0.58 13.89 1.72
CA LEU A 166 -0.15 14.22 3.08
C LEU A 166 -1.36 14.19 4.02
N VAL A 167 -1.35 13.30 5.00
CA VAL A 167 -2.45 13.13 5.96
C VAL A 167 -2.09 13.56 7.37
N TYR A 168 -0.80 13.74 7.65
CA TYR A 168 -0.31 14.19 8.95
C TYR A 168 1.04 14.92 8.83
N ASP A 169 1.17 16.09 9.47
CA ASP A 169 2.44 16.78 9.70
C ASP A 169 2.56 17.10 11.19
N GLY A 170 3.43 16.39 11.91
CA GLY A 170 3.67 16.58 13.33
C GLY A 170 4.43 17.87 13.69
N ASN A 171 4.69 18.75 12.72
CA ASN A 171 5.30 20.07 12.93
C ASN A 171 4.23 21.21 12.95
N GLU A 172 2.96 20.87 12.78
CA GLU A 172 1.82 21.79 12.90
C GLU A 172 1.12 21.57 14.29
#